data_a094cbf0b61b4ba25183bc6328c7ec68
#
_entry.id   a094cbf0b61b4ba25183bc6328c7ec68
#
_cell.length_a   1.000
_cell.length_b   1.000
_cell.length_c   1.000
_cell.angle_alpha   90.00
_cell.angle_beta   90.00
_cell.angle_gamma   90.00
#
_symmetry.space_group_name_H-M   'P 1'
#
loop_
_entity.id
_entity.type
_entity.pdbx_description
1 polymer ?
#
loop_
_entity_poly.entity_id
_entity_poly.type
_entity_poly.pdbx_seq_one_letter_code
_entity_poly.pdbx_strand_id
1 'polypeptide(L)'
;MSSILALIKNPAPDDSSNIKKLVKHSLIELCATTVFVYFGTLSAVSTGTKLGGGSGSGADVARIFPIAFSFGITIMCLVYSIGHITGGHMNPGVSFLMFL
;
A
#
# COMPACT_ATOMS: atom_id res chain seq x y z
N MET A 1 -12.47 -12.74 9.50
CA MET A 1 -13.53 -12.65 8.50
C MET A 1 -14.93 -12.64 9.11
N SER A 2 -15.24 -13.49 10.09
CA SER A 2 -16.52 -13.49 10.82
C SER A 2 -16.83 -12.18 11.55
N SER A 3 -15.82 -11.46 12.03
CA SER A 3 -16.02 -10.29 12.89
C SER A 3 -16.55 -9.05 12.14
N ILE A 4 -16.11 -8.80 10.90
CA ILE A 4 -16.58 -7.64 10.12
C ILE A 4 -17.98 -7.90 9.57
N LEU A 5 -18.25 -9.11 9.09
CA LEU A 5 -19.60 -9.52 8.68
C LEU A 5 -20.59 -9.51 9.87
N ALA A 6 -20.15 -9.89 11.06
CA ALA A 6 -20.95 -9.80 12.26
C ALA A 6 -21.25 -8.33 12.66
N LEU A 7 -20.29 -7.43 12.50
CA LEU A 7 -20.46 -5.98 12.75
C LEU A 7 -21.42 -5.32 11.75
N ILE A 8 -21.37 -5.73 10.47
CA ILE A 8 -22.30 -5.24 9.44
C ILE A 8 -23.72 -5.80 9.67
N LYS A 9 -23.83 -7.05 10.13
CA LYS A 9 -25.11 -7.76 10.28
C LYS A 9 -25.80 -7.50 11.61
N ASN A 10 -25.05 -7.10 12.63
CA ASN A 10 -25.57 -6.81 13.97
C ASN A 10 -24.72 -5.69 14.60
N PRO A 11 -24.98 -4.41 14.28
CA PRO A 11 -24.27 -3.31 14.93
C PRO A 11 -24.57 -3.36 16.42
N ALA A 12 -23.52 -3.56 17.23
CA ALA A 12 -23.65 -3.51 18.68
C ALA A 12 -24.08 -2.10 19.12
N PRO A 13 -24.80 -1.95 20.23
CA PRO A 13 -25.36 -0.67 20.67
C PRO A 13 -24.31 0.43 20.95
N ASP A 14 -23.00 0.11 20.95
CA ASP A 14 -21.89 1.08 21.01
C ASP A 14 -21.06 1.06 19.72
N ASP A 15 -21.69 1.45 18.62
CA ASP A 15 -21.12 1.43 17.27
C ASP A 15 -20.06 2.53 17.05
N SER A 16 -20.05 3.56 17.89
CA SER A 16 -19.15 4.70 17.72
C SER A 16 -17.66 4.34 17.89
N SER A 17 -17.32 3.37 18.74
CA SER A 17 -15.94 2.94 18.94
C SER A 17 -15.44 2.10 17.75
N ASN A 18 -16.28 1.30 17.15
CA ASN A 18 -15.97 0.47 15.98
C ASN A 18 -15.78 1.34 14.72
N ILE A 19 -16.63 2.34 14.53
CA ILE A 19 -16.52 3.30 13.42
C ILE A 19 -15.22 4.10 13.53
N LYS A 20 -14.88 4.61 14.72
CA LYS A 20 -13.62 5.33 14.96
C LYS A 20 -12.40 4.46 14.65
N LYS A 21 -12.43 3.19 15.02
CA LYS A 21 -11.38 2.22 14.73
C LYS A 21 -11.24 1.97 13.23
N LEU A 22 -12.35 1.78 12.54
CA LEU A 22 -12.38 1.58 11.09
C LEU A 22 -11.83 2.80 10.35
N VAL A 23 -12.27 4.00 10.70
CA VAL A 23 -11.78 5.26 10.10
C VAL A 23 -10.29 5.42 10.35
N LYS A 24 -9.82 5.18 11.57
CA LYS A 24 -8.39 5.23 11.91
C LYS A 24 -7.57 4.28 11.06
N HIS A 25 -7.98 3.02 10.93
CA HIS A 25 -7.26 2.03 10.11
C HIS A 25 -7.26 2.42 8.63
N SER A 26 -8.40 2.90 8.11
CA SER A 26 -8.51 3.35 6.71
C SER A 26 -7.60 4.56 6.42
N LEU A 27 -7.47 5.49 7.35
CA LEU A 27 -6.57 6.63 7.21
C LEU A 27 -5.09 6.20 7.23
N ILE A 28 -4.71 5.27 8.09
CA ILE A 28 -3.36 4.72 8.13
C ILE A 28 -3.03 4.03 6.81
N GLU A 29 -3.92 3.19 6.29
CA GLU A 29 -3.75 2.50 5.01
C GLU A 29 -3.68 3.49 3.84
N LEU A 30 -4.50 4.55 3.85
CA LEU A 30 -4.46 5.61 2.84
C LEU A 30 -3.11 6.34 2.83
N CYS A 31 -2.62 6.74 4.00
CA CYS A 31 -1.32 7.39 4.12
C CYS A 31 -0.19 6.46 3.64
N ALA A 32 -0.20 5.20 4.06
CA ALA A 32 0.81 4.23 3.65
C ALA A 32 0.79 3.97 2.15
N THR A 33 -0.39 3.80 1.55
CA THR A 33 -0.54 3.63 0.10
C THR A 33 -0.04 4.85 -0.65
N THR A 34 -0.33 6.05 -0.16
CA THR A 34 0.15 7.30 -0.75
C THR A 34 1.67 7.36 -0.77
N VAL A 35 2.32 7.04 0.35
CA VAL A 35 3.78 6.99 0.46
C VAL A 35 4.36 5.93 -0.48
N PHE A 36 3.76 4.75 -0.52
CA PHE A 36 4.18 3.65 -1.40
C PHE A 36 4.15 4.06 -2.88
N VAL A 37 3.02 4.59 -3.35
CA VAL A 37 2.86 5.04 -4.74
C VAL A 37 3.80 6.20 -5.04
N TYR A 38 3.94 7.16 -4.12
CA TYR A 38 4.81 8.31 -4.29
C TYR A 38 6.27 7.91 -4.54
N PHE A 39 6.88 7.11 -3.68
CA PHE A 39 8.28 6.70 -3.86
C PHE A 39 8.50 5.80 -5.07
N GLY A 40 7.56 4.90 -5.36
CA GLY A 40 7.62 4.05 -6.53
C GLY A 40 7.55 4.85 -7.84
N THR A 41 6.59 5.76 -7.96
CA THR A 41 6.43 6.60 -9.15
C THR A 41 7.54 7.65 -9.28
N LEU A 42 7.98 8.24 -8.18
CA LEU A 42 9.12 9.17 -8.19
C LEU A 42 10.39 8.49 -8.72
N SER A 43 10.66 7.26 -8.32
CA SER A 43 11.76 6.46 -8.85
C SER A 43 11.63 6.24 -10.36
N ALA A 44 10.43 5.93 -10.85
CA ALA A 44 10.17 5.72 -12.27
C ALA A 44 10.40 7.02 -13.08
N VAL A 45 9.90 8.15 -12.61
CA VAL A 45 10.08 9.45 -13.25
C VAL A 45 11.55 9.88 -13.24
N SER A 46 12.21 9.81 -12.07
CA SER A 46 13.62 10.20 -11.92
C SER A 46 14.54 9.36 -12.80
N THR A 47 14.29 8.07 -12.89
CA THR A 47 15.10 7.16 -13.73
C THR A 47 14.83 7.40 -15.21
N GLY A 48 13.59 7.67 -15.59
CA GLY A 48 13.21 7.99 -16.96
C GLY A 48 13.84 9.28 -17.48
N THR A 49 13.97 10.30 -16.64
CA THR A 49 14.58 11.58 -17.01
C THR A 49 16.11 11.55 -17.07
N LYS A 50 16.75 10.77 -16.19
CA LYS A 50 18.21 10.74 -16.10
C LYS A 50 18.88 9.80 -17.08
N LEU A 51 18.28 8.68 -17.42
CA LEU A 51 18.89 7.64 -18.25
C LEU A 51 18.54 7.73 -19.74
N GLY A 52 17.74 8.74 -20.14
CA GLY A 52 17.35 8.96 -21.54
C GLY A 52 16.58 7.76 -22.13
N GLY A 53 15.79 8.00 -23.15
CA GLY A 53 14.99 6.98 -23.82
C GLY A 53 15.77 6.05 -24.77
N GLY A 54 17.00 5.66 -24.45
CA GLY A 54 17.80 4.73 -25.25
C GLY A 54 17.19 3.32 -25.21
N SER A 55 16.77 2.80 -26.36
CA SER A 55 16.32 1.42 -26.50
C SER A 55 17.51 0.48 -26.64
N GLY A 56 18.03 0.04 -25.50
CA GLY A 56 19.06 -1.00 -25.45
C GLY A 56 18.88 -1.84 -24.19
N SER A 57 19.12 -3.13 -24.26
CA SER A 57 18.89 -4.08 -23.15
C SER A 57 19.58 -3.67 -21.83
N GLY A 58 20.73 -3.01 -21.89
CA GLY A 58 21.44 -2.51 -20.72
C GLY A 58 20.78 -1.28 -20.08
N ALA A 59 20.24 -0.37 -20.90
CA ALA A 59 19.51 0.81 -20.43
C ALA A 59 18.19 0.42 -19.73
N ASP A 60 17.52 -0.61 -20.21
CA ASP A 60 16.29 -1.12 -19.62
C ASP A 60 16.51 -1.71 -18.24
N VAL A 61 17.56 -2.51 -18.04
CA VAL A 61 17.91 -3.06 -16.72
C VAL A 61 18.29 -1.94 -15.74
N ALA A 62 19.09 -0.95 -16.17
CA ALA A 62 19.48 0.19 -15.35
C ALA A 62 18.29 1.04 -14.90
N ARG A 63 17.19 1.02 -15.66
CA ARG A 63 15.94 1.71 -15.31
C ARG A 63 15.04 0.86 -14.42
N ILE A 64 14.85 -0.40 -14.77
CA ILE A 64 13.87 -1.29 -14.11
C ILE A 64 14.32 -1.61 -12.69
N PHE A 65 15.63 -1.87 -12.49
CA PHE A 65 16.14 -2.27 -11.18
C PHE A 65 15.88 -1.24 -10.08
N PRO A 66 16.24 0.06 -10.22
CA PRO A 66 15.96 1.06 -9.19
C PRO A 66 14.45 1.25 -8.94
N ILE A 67 13.63 1.13 -9.97
CA ILE A 67 12.17 1.23 -9.84
C ILE A 67 11.64 0.06 -9.00
N ALA A 68 11.98 -1.15 -9.37
CA ALA A 68 11.56 -2.36 -8.65
C ALA A 68 12.08 -2.35 -7.20
N PHE A 69 13.32 -1.93 -6.99
CA PHE A 69 13.93 -1.81 -5.66
C PHE A 69 13.22 -0.76 -4.81
N SER A 70 12.87 0.40 -5.38
CA SER A 70 12.14 1.46 -4.68
C SER A 70 10.76 0.99 -4.22
N PHE A 71 10.00 0.32 -5.09
CA PHE A 71 8.72 -0.28 -4.71
C PHE A 71 8.91 -1.35 -3.63
N GLY A 72 9.86 -2.26 -3.80
CA GLY A 72 10.10 -3.37 -2.87
C GLY A 72 10.51 -2.91 -1.48
N ILE A 73 11.47 -1.97 -1.37
CA ILE A 73 11.92 -1.48 -0.06
C ILE A 73 10.86 -0.62 0.63
N THR A 74 10.13 0.18 -0.14
CA THR A 74 9.07 1.03 0.42
C THR A 74 7.95 0.17 1.01
N ILE A 75 7.47 -0.83 0.27
CA ILE A 75 6.41 -1.71 0.80
C ILE A 75 6.89 -2.50 2.02
N MET A 76 8.14 -2.98 2.00
CA MET A 76 8.72 -3.67 3.14
C MET A 76 8.73 -2.80 4.40
N CYS A 77 9.25 -1.57 4.30
CA CYS A 77 9.28 -0.63 5.42
C CYS A 77 7.88 -0.31 5.95
N LEU A 78 6.92 -0.09 5.05
CA LEU A 78 5.55 0.23 5.42
C LEU A 78 4.85 -0.97 6.08
N VAL A 79 5.00 -2.18 5.57
CA VAL A 79 4.44 -3.39 6.20
C VAL A 79 5.00 -3.58 7.60
N TYR A 80 6.30 -3.42 7.79
CA TYR A 80 6.89 -3.48 9.14
C TYR A 80 6.37 -2.38 10.08
N SER A 81 6.07 -1.20 9.54
CA SER A 81 5.61 -0.06 10.34
C SER A 81 4.14 -0.17 10.75
N ILE A 82 3.25 -0.60 9.84
CA ILE A 82 1.81 -0.57 10.08
C ILE A 82 1.12 -1.93 10.07
N GLY A 83 1.82 -2.99 9.66
CA GLY A 83 1.22 -4.32 9.53
C GLY A 83 0.62 -4.87 10.82
N HIS A 84 1.24 -4.56 11.96
CA HIS A 84 0.73 -4.94 13.29
C HIS A 84 -0.50 -4.14 13.73
N ILE A 85 -0.81 -3.01 13.06
CA ILE A 85 -1.95 -2.15 13.39
C ILE A 85 -3.13 -2.43 12.47
N THR A 86 -2.89 -2.47 11.15
CA THR A 86 -3.93 -2.51 10.12
C THR A 86 -3.93 -3.77 9.26
N GLY A 87 -2.87 -4.56 9.33
CA GLY A 87 -2.60 -5.67 8.43
C GLY A 87 -1.68 -5.29 7.25
N GLY A 88 -1.45 -3.99 7.01
CA GLY A 88 -0.51 -3.51 5.98
C GLY A 88 -0.92 -3.88 4.56
N HIS A 89 -2.19 -3.78 4.24
CA HIS A 89 -2.71 -4.20 2.93
C HIS A 89 -2.24 -3.28 1.81
N MET A 90 -2.25 -1.96 2.03
CA MET A 90 -1.82 -0.90 1.10
C MET A 90 -2.33 -1.07 -0.34
N ASN A 91 -3.36 -1.85 -0.52
CA ASN A 91 -3.95 -2.20 -1.80
C ASN A 91 -5.41 -2.59 -1.62
N PRO A 92 -6.37 -1.94 -2.29
CA PRO A 92 -7.79 -2.30 -2.18
C PRO A 92 -8.08 -3.73 -2.67
N GLY A 93 -7.31 -4.25 -3.63
CA GLY A 93 -7.44 -5.63 -4.09
C GLY A 93 -7.03 -6.64 -3.02
N VAL A 94 -5.95 -6.37 -2.28
CA VAL A 94 -5.53 -7.20 -1.14
C VAL A 94 -6.58 -7.15 -0.03
N SER A 95 -7.11 -5.96 0.29
CA SER A 95 -8.18 -5.81 1.26
C SER A 95 -9.42 -6.61 0.87
N PHE A 96 -9.78 -6.59 -0.40
CA PHE A 96 -10.92 -7.36 -0.93
C PHE A 96 -10.69 -8.87 -0.82
N LEU A 97 -9.50 -9.37 -1.20
CA LEU A 97 -9.14 -10.78 -1.07
C LEU A 97 -9.15 -11.28 0.38
N MET A 98 -8.69 -10.43 1.30
CA MET A 98 -8.70 -10.77 2.73
C MET A 98 -10.09 -10.72 3.35
N PHE A 99 -11.04 -10.10 2.65
CA PHE A 99 -12.46 -10.03 3.06
C PHE A 99 -13.27 -11.27 2.61
N LEU A 100 -12.88 -11.91 1.50
CA LEU A 100 -13.48 -13.13 0.97
C LEU A 100 -13.11 -14.35 1.82
#